data_3a28988c74e38ed3f41cbaea220d4414
#
_entry.id   3a28988c74e38ed3f41cbaea220d4414
#
_cell.length_a   1.000
_cell.length_b   1.000
_cell.length_c   1.000
_cell.angle_alpha   90.00
_cell.angle_beta   90.00
_cell.angle_gamma   90.00
#
_symmetry.space_group_name_H-M   'P 1'
#
loop_
_entity.id
_entity.type
_entity.pdbx_description
1 polymer ?
#
loop_
_entity_poly.entity_id
_entity_poly.type
_entity_poly.pdbx_seq_one_letter_code
_entity_poly.pdbx_strand_id
1 'polypeptide(L)'
;MQSDVKRALVLGGTGTVGSAVLRELARRSVPAVFTYHRSDDKARMLAAELGHTAARVDLADAAATTAFLDAQAPVDLAIHCAGVSAGLALPEIDVATWQHAMAVNVQSAFLVCRWIAARAKRCDVVLVGGLDRAQSLPLPAHFAASQGALSALAMAVAHEVGPHDIRVNVVALGPLDSGISQGLAARRRKDYETFSALRRPGTAEEVAKTIVWLALENTFIQGKVLSVNGGI
;
A
#
# COMPACT_ATOMS: atom_id res chain seq x y z
N MET A 1 -27.03 -1.35 20.40
CA MET A 1 -26.12 -0.80 19.38
C MET A 1 -25.32 -1.97 18.83
N GLN A 2 -25.67 -2.48 17.65
CA GLN A 2 -24.80 -3.40 16.93
C GLN A 2 -23.55 -2.59 16.55
N SER A 3 -22.39 -2.97 17.07
CA SER A 3 -21.12 -2.45 16.57
C SER A 3 -21.01 -2.92 15.12
N ASP A 4 -21.19 -2.01 14.16
CA ASP A 4 -20.89 -2.29 12.77
C ASP A 4 -19.42 -2.72 12.68
N VAL A 5 -19.21 -4.03 12.49
CA VAL A 5 -17.86 -4.57 12.34
C VAL A 5 -17.30 -4.02 11.03
N LYS A 6 -16.32 -3.14 11.12
CA LYS A 6 -15.64 -2.57 9.96
C LYS A 6 -15.06 -3.68 9.08
N ARG A 7 -15.14 -3.52 7.76
CA ARG A 7 -14.60 -4.45 6.77
C ARG A 7 -13.46 -3.79 6.00
N ALA A 8 -12.39 -4.54 5.77
CA ALA A 8 -11.22 -4.06 5.07
C ALA A 8 -11.01 -4.76 3.72
N LEU A 9 -10.49 -4.02 2.75
CA LEU A 9 -9.93 -4.53 1.51
C LEU A 9 -8.42 -4.24 1.51
N VAL A 10 -7.60 -5.28 1.32
CA VAL A 10 -6.14 -5.14 1.28
C VAL A 10 -5.60 -5.63 -0.06
N LEU A 11 -5.06 -4.73 -0.88
CA LEU A 11 -4.43 -5.12 -2.14
C LEU A 11 -2.96 -5.47 -1.89
N GLY A 12 -2.53 -6.63 -2.40
CA GLY A 12 -1.15 -7.12 -2.19
C GLY A 12 -0.94 -7.75 -0.81
N GLY A 13 -1.94 -8.45 -0.26
CA GLY A 13 -1.92 -9.01 1.10
C GLY A 13 -0.82 -10.05 1.36
N THR A 14 -0.28 -10.74 0.35
CA THR A 14 0.84 -11.67 0.51
C THR A 14 2.22 -10.99 0.48
N GLY A 15 2.30 -9.70 0.16
CA GLY A 15 3.54 -8.92 0.25
C GLY A 15 4.03 -8.78 1.70
N THR A 16 5.24 -8.27 1.88
CA THR A 16 5.85 -8.07 3.21
C THR A 16 4.98 -7.18 4.09
N VAL A 17 4.66 -5.98 3.63
CA VAL A 17 3.81 -5.04 4.37
C VAL A 17 2.38 -5.55 4.44
N GLY A 18 1.81 -6.05 3.32
CA GLY A 18 0.43 -6.53 3.27
C GLY A 18 0.16 -7.65 4.29
N SER A 19 1.07 -8.62 4.46
CA SER A 19 0.91 -9.70 5.44
C SER A 19 0.98 -9.19 6.89
N ALA A 20 1.79 -8.19 7.17
CA ALA A 20 1.82 -7.55 8.49
C ALA A 20 0.55 -6.73 8.77
N VAL A 21 0.04 -6.02 7.75
CA VAL A 21 -1.24 -5.30 7.82
C VAL A 21 -2.40 -6.26 8.11
N LEU A 22 -2.46 -7.41 7.42
CA LEU A 22 -3.50 -8.42 7.67
C LEU A 22 -3.45 -8.94 9.11
N ARG A 23 -2.26 -9.23 9.66
CA ARG A 23 -2.11 -9.63 11.05
C ARG A 23 -2.54 -8.54 12.03
N GLU A 24 -2.22 -7.28 11.75
CA GLU A 24 -2.65 -6.17 12.61
C GLU A 24 -4.16 -5.94 12.54
N LEU A 25 -4.79 -6.07 11.37
CA LEU A 25 -6.25 -6.04 11.23
C LEU A 25 -6.91 -7.17 12.03
N ALA A 26 -6.37 -8.39 11.98
CA ALA A 26 -6.88 -9.53 12.76
C ALA A 26 -6.79 -9.26 14.27
N ARG A 27 -5.67 -8.69 14.77
CA ARG A 27 -5.54 -8.28 16.18
C ARG A 27 -6.58 -7.25 16.61
N ARG A 28 -7.04 -6.43 15.67
CA ARG A 28 -8.10 -5.43 15.87
C ARG A 28 -9.51 -5.99 15.61
N SER A 29 -9.63 -7.28 15.33
CA SER A 29 -10.91 -7.96 15.00
C SER A 29 -11.61 -7.36 13.77
N VAL A 30 -10.83 -6.90 12.78
CA VAL A 30 -11.33 -6.36 11.51
C VAL A 30 -11.18 -7.40 10.42
N PRO A 31 -12.28 -7.99 9.92
CA PRO A 31 -12.24 -8.94 8.81
C PRO A 31 -11.78 -8.24 7.53
N ALA A 32 -10.99 -8.95 6.73
CA ALA A 32 -10.47 -8.43 5.47
C ALA A 32 -10.66 -9.40 4.30
N VAL A 33 -10.89 -8.83 3.12
CA VAL A 33 -10.62 -9.48 1.85
C VAL A 33 -9.27 -8.99 1.36
N PHE A 34 -8.41 -9.88 0.90
CA PHE A 34 -7.12 -9.47 0.38
C PHE A 34 -6.77 -10.08 -0.96
N THR A 35 -6.04 -9.33 -1.79
CA THR A 35 -5.58 -9.84 -3.08
C THR A 35 -4.16 -10.39 -3.00
N TYR A 36 -3.89 -11.39 -3.85
CA TYR A 36 -2.57 -11.92 -4.13
C TYR A 36 -2.45 -12.29 -5.62
N HIS A 37 -1.22 -12.47 -6.14
CA HIS A 37 -1.04 -12.86 -7.55
C HIS A 37 -0.40 -14.25 -7.69
N ARG A 38 0.80 -14.47 -7.11
CA ARG A 38 1.61 -15.69 -7.34
C ARG A 38 1.82 -16.57 -6.12
N SER A 39 1.48 -16.10 -4.94
CA SER A 39 1.82 -16.76 -3.67
C SER A 39 0.63 -17.52 -3.11
N ASP A 40 0.14 -18.55 -3.83
CA ASP A 40 -1.05 -19.31 -3.47
C ASP A 40 -0.96 -19.94 -2.07
N ASP A 41 0.19 -20.59 -1.73
CA ASP A 41 0.36 -21.22 -0.43
C ASP A 41 0.36 -20.21 0.71
N LYS A 42 1.07 -19.10 0.54
CA LYS A 42 1.08 -18.01 1.53
C LYS A 42 -0.30 -17.39 1.70
N ALA A 43 -1.05 -17.24 0.61
CA ALA A 43 -2.42 -16.71 0.66
C ALA A 43 -3.35 -17.64 1.43
N ARG A 44 -3.29 -18.96 1.18
CA ARG A 44 -4.07 -19.96 1.92
C ARG A 44 -3.73 -19.98 3.41
N MET A 45 -2.42 -19.94 3.75
CA MET A 45 -1.96 -19.89 5.13
C MET A 45 -2.49 -18.66 5.87
N LEU A 46 -2.33 -17.48 5.27
CA LEU A 46 -2.80 -16.22 5.89
C LEU A 46 -4.33 -16.20 6.05
N ALA A 47 -5.07 -16.69 5.06
CA ALA A 47 -6.52 -16.75 5.12
C ALA A 47 -6.99 -17.67 6.28
N ALA A 48 -6.37 -18.86 6.41
CA ALA A 48 -6.70 -19.82 7.45
C ALA A 48 -6.28 -19.33 8.85
N GLU A 49 -5.06 -18.77 8.97
CA GLU A 49 -4.50 -18.27 10.24
C GLU A 49 -5.31 -17.09 10.80
N LEU A 50 -5.74 -16.17 9.93
CA LEU A 50 -6.29 -14.87 10.34
C LEU A 50 -7.81 -14.75 10.16
N GLY A 51 -8.48 -15.76 9.59
CA GLY A 51 -9.91 -15.69 9.29
C GLY A 51 -10.26 -14.69 8.19
N HIS A 52 -9.32 -14.38 7.29
CA HIS A 52 -9.49 -13.46 6.18
C HIS A 52 -9.84 -14.21 4.88
N THR A 53 -10.37 -13.50 3.90
CA THR A 53 -10.69 -14.06 2.58
C THR A 53 -9.62 -13.68 1.56
N ALA A 54 -9.02 -14.66 0.89
CA ALA A 54 -8.02 -14.44 -0.16
C ALA A 54 -8.65 -14.49 -1.55
N ALA A 55 -8.23 -13.58 -2.44
CA ALA A 55 -8.63 -13.55 -3.84
C ALA A 55 -7.40 -13.43 -4.75
N ARG A 56 -7.30 -14.27 -5.77
CA ARG A 56 -6.22 -14.19 -6.75
C ARG A 56 -6.54 -13.15 -7.81
N VAL A 57 -5.73 -12.10 -7.90
CA VAL A 57 -5.90 -10.98 -8.85
C VAL A 57 -4.53 -10.53 -9.34
N ASP A 58 -4.35 -10.42 -10.65
CA ASP A 58 -3.22 -9.70 -11.22
C ASP A 58 -3.56 -8.20 -11.27
N LEU A 59 -2.93 -7.43 -10.39
CA LEU A 59 -3.17 -5.98 -10.30
C LEU A 59 -2.55 -5.18 -11.46
N ALA A 60 -1.73 -5.81 -12.29
CA ALA A 60 -1.28 -5.22 -13.56
C ALA A 60 -2.38 -5.25 -14.63
N ASP A 61 -3.34 -6.16 -14.51
CA ASP A 61 -4.51 -6.25 -15.38
C ASP A 61 -5.65 -5.37 -14.84
N ALA A 62 -5.92 -4.27 -15.53
CA ALA A 62 -6.97 -3.32 -15.16
C ALA A 62 -8.37 -3.94 -15.24
N ALA A 63 -8.62 -4.83 -16.21
CA ALA A 63 -9.93 -5.47 -16.36
C ALA A 63 -10.17 -6.48 -15.24
N ALA A 64 -9.19 -7.33 -14.92
CA ALA A 64 -9.24 -8.26 -13.80
C ALA A 64 -9.41 -7.52 -12.45
N THR A 65 -8.65 -6.43 -12.25
CA THR A 65 -8.76 -5.60 -11.04
C THR A 65 -10.15 -4.97 -10.92
N THR A 66 -10.68 -4.41 -12.00
CA THR A 66 -12.02 -3.79 -12.01
C THR A 66 -13.10 -4.84 -11.74
N ALA A 67 -13.07 -6.00 -12.41
CA ALA A 67 -14.02 -7.07 -12.20
C ALA A 67 -14.00 -7.59 -10.75
N PHE A 68 -12.82 -7.74 -10.16
CA PHE A 68 -12.67 -8.10 -8.75
C PHE A 68 -13.30 -7.07 -7.83
N LEU A 69 -13.00 -5.78 -8.02
CA LEU A 69 -13.55 -4.69 -7.20
C LEU A 69 -15.07 -4.62 -7.33
N ASP A 70 -15.61 -4.77 -8.54
CA ASP A 70 -17.05 -4.73 -8.80
C ASP A 70 -17.82 -5.87 -8.15
N ALA A 71 -17.17 -6.99 -7.89
CA ALA A 71 -17.74 -8.11 -7.15
C ALA A 71 -17.71 -7.94 -5.62
N GLN A 72 -16.98 -6.92 -5.10
CA GLN A 72 -16.92 -6.67 -3.66
C GLN A 72 -18.13 -5.86 -3.17
N ALA A 73 -18.58 -6.18 -1.97
CA ALA A 73 -19.45 -5.28 -1.22
C ALA A 73 -18.66 -4.04 -0.74
N PRO A 74 -19.30 -2.89 -0.50
CA PRO A 74 -18.65 -1.71 0.04
C PRO A 74 -17.86 -2.02 1.30
N VAL A 75 -16.71 -1.37 1.46
CA VAL A 75 -15.79 -1.55 2.61
C VAL A 75 -15.59 -0.24 3.35
N ASP A 76 -15.22 -0.33 4.62
CA ASP A 76 -14.93 0.83 5.46
C ASP A 76 -13.46 1.27 5.35
N LEU A 77 -12.59 0.33 4.97
CA LEU A 77 -11.15 0.52 4.86
C LEU A 77 -10.64 -0.07 3.54
N ALA A 78 -9.82 0.66 2.80
CA ALA A 78 -9.09 0.13 1.66
C ALA A 78 -7.60 0.43 1.83
N ILE A 79 -6.76 -0.61 1.85
CA ILE A 79 -5.32 -0.48 2.06
C ILE A 79 -4.61 -1.06 0.83
N HIS A 80 -3.92 -0.20 0.10
CA HIS A 80 -3.16 -0.59 -1.08
C HIS A 80 -1.69 -0.82 -0.70
N CYS A 81 -1.32 -2.09 -0.48
CA CYS A 81 0.03 -2.53 -0.15
C CYS A 81 0.79 -3.12 -1.35
N ALA A 82 0.15 -3.16 -2.53
CA ALA A 82 0.79 -3.71 -3.70
C ALA A 82 1.87 -2.75 -4.22
N GLY A 83 3.03 -3.31 -4.55
CA GLY A 83 4.11 -2.54 -5.12
C GLY A 83 5.17 -3.45 -5.71
N VAL A 84 5.74 -3.02 -6.83
CA VAL A 84 6.84 -3.70 -7.51
C VAL A 84 7.95 -2.69 -7.80
N SER A 85 9.19 -3.16 -7.74
CA SER A 85 10.38 -2.44 -8.12
C SER A 85 11.40 -3.42 -8.69
N ALA A 86 12.16 -2.98 -9.69
CA ALA A 86 13.34 -3.68 -10.19
C ALA A 86 14.58 -2.83 -9.87
N GLY A 87 15.66 -3.47 -9.41
CA GLY A 87 16.92 -2.81 -9.05
C GLY A 87 17.76 -2.40 -10.25
N LEU A 88 17.15 -1.83 -11.30
CA LEU A 88 17.74 -1.50 -12.58
C LEU A 88 18.23 -0.05 -12.61
N ALA A 89 19.35 0.18 -13.31
CA ALA A 89 19.78 1.53 -13.69
C ALA A 89 18.90 2.09 -14.82
N LEU A 90 18.85 3.41 -14.95
CA LEU A 90 17.96 4.07 -15.93
C LEU A 90 18.07 3.52 -17.37
N PRO A 91 19.27 3.27 -17.93
CA PRO A 91 19.39 2.71 -19.29
C PRO A 91 18.88 1.26 -19.44
N GLU A 92 18.72 0.53 -18.33
CA GLU A 92 18.28 -0.87 -18.29
C GLU A 92 16.76 -0.99 -18.13
N ILE A 93 16.07 0.11 -17.84
CA ILE A 93 14.62 0.14 -17.65
C ILE A 93 13.97 0.22 -19.03
N ASP A 94 13.48 -0.91 -19.50
CA ASP A 94 12.69 -0.95 -20.72
C ASP A 94 11.25 -0.46 -20.52
N VAL A 95 10.53 -0.25 -21.61
CA VAL A 95 9.15 0.25 -21.59
C VAL A 95 8.22 -0.74 -20.86
N ALA A 96 8.45 -2.05 -20.99
CA ALA A 96 7.62 -3.06 -20.32
C ALA A 96 7.78 -3.01 -18.81
N THR A 97 9.01 -2.91 -18.30
CA THR A 97 9.30 -2.72 -16.87
C THR A 97 8.65 -1.45 -16.32
N TRP A 98 8.75 -0.34 -17.07
CA TRP A 98 8.10 0.92 -16.72
C TRP A 98 6.57 0.76 -16.64
N GLN A 99 5.97 0.21 -17.70
CA GLN A 99 4.51 0.02 -17.77
C GLN A 99 4.00 -0.90 -16.67
N HIS A 100 4.72 -2.00 -16.38
CA HIS A 100 4.35 -2.91 -15.30
C HIS A 100 4.38 -2.22 -13.93
N ALA A 101 5.42 -1.44 -13.65
CA ALA A 101 5.49 -0.67 -12.40
C ALA A 101 4.33 0.34 -12.28
N MET A 102 4.01 1.07 -13.34
CA MET A 102 2.88 2.01 -13.35
C MET A 102 1.54 1.29 -13.19
N ALA A 103 1.36 0.14 -13.84
CA ALA A 103 0.13 -0.65 -13.74
C ALA A 103 -0.10 -1.16 -12.30
N VAL A 104 0.91 -1.78 -11.68
CA VAL A 104 0.79 -2.35 -10.34
C VAL A 104 0.78 -1.26 -9.27
N ASN A 105 1.68 -0.28 -9.32
CA ASN A 105 1.86 0.68 -8.23
C ASN A 105 0.83 1.82 -8.28
N VAL A 106 0.40 2.25 -9.47
CA VAL A 106 -0.41 3.47 -9.63
C VAL A 106 -1.80 3.17 -10.15
N GLN A 107 -1.91 2.46 -11.29
CA GLN A 107 -3.20 2.21 -11.92
C GLN A 107 -4.14 1.41 -11.02
N SER A 108 -3.63 0.37 -10.33
CA SER A 108 -4.43 -0.40 -9.39
C SER A 108 -4.91 0.46 -8.20
N ALA A 109 -4.08 1.35 -7.68
CA ALA A 109 -4.46 2.30 -6.63
C ALA A 109 -5.54 3.28 -7.12
N PHE A 110 -5.40 3.81 -8.35
CA PHE A 110 -6.43 4.63 -8.98
C PHE A 110 -7.76 3.88 -9.11
N LEU A 111 -7.74 2.63 -9.55
CA LEU A 111 -8.95 1.81 -9.70
C LEU A 111 -9.67 1.61 -8.37
N VAL A 112 -8.93 1.39 -7.28
CA VAL A 112 -9.51 1.31 -5.93
C VAL A 112 -10.13 2.64 -5.51
N CYS A 113 -9.41 3.76 -5.67
CA CYS A 113 -9.94 5.08 -5.33
C CYS A 113 -11.22 5.38 -6.12
N ARG A 114 -11.23 5.11 -7.43
CA ARG A 114 -12.40 5.28 -8.30
C ARG A 114 -13.58 4.41 -7.83
N TRP A 115 -13.33 3.15 -7.51
CA TRP A 115 -14.37 2.23 -7.03
C TRP A 115 -14.96 2.67 -5.69
N ILE A 116 -14.13 3.12 -4.74
CA ILE A 116 -14.56 3.67 -3.46
C ILE A 116 -15.39 4.93 -3.66
N ALA A 117 -14.92 5.88 -4.46
CA ALA A 117 -15.63 7.12 -4.74
C ALA A 117 -17.04 6.89 -5.31
N ALA A 118 -17.22 5.84 -6.12
CA ALA A 118 -18.49 5.51 -6.73
C ALA A 118 -19.48 4.78 -5.80
N ARG A 119 -19.02 4.14 -4.72
CA ARG A 119 -19.83 3.16 -3.96
C ARG A 119 -19.81 3.31 -2.45
N ALA A 120 -18.76 3.88 -1.87
CA ALA A 120 -18.66 4.03 -0.43
C ALA A 120 -19.41 5.28 0.04
N LYS A 121 -20.10 5.15 1.17
CA LYS A 121 -20.66 6.29 1.90
C LYS A 121 -19.64 6.89 2.87
N ARG A 122 -18.71 6.07 3.31
CA ARG A 122 -17.58 6.40 4.19
C ARG A 122 -16.49 5.39 3.97
N CYS A 123 -15.25 5.81 3.81
CA CYS A 123 -14.11 4.89 3.71
C CYS A 123 -12.80 5.61 4.02
N ASP A 124 -11.90 4.92 4.71
CA ASP A 124 -10.51 5.36 4.86
C ASP A 124 -9.61 4.57 3.88
N VAL A 125 -8.98 5.29 2.95
CA VAL A 125 -8.07 4.73 1.96
C VAL A 125 -6.63 5.07 2.37
N VAL A 126 -5.80 4.04 2.52
CA VAL A 126 -4.38 4.18 2.78
C VAL A 126 -3.58 3.57 1.62
N LEU A 127 -2.85 4.42 0.91
CA LEU A 127 -1.92 4.00 -0.12
C LEU A 127 -0.53 3.84 0.51
N VAL A 128 0.07 2.66 0.38
CA VAL A 128 1.42 2.42 0.88
C VAL A 128 2.42 2.78 -0.20
N GLY A 129 3.26 3.76 0.09
CA GLY A 129 4.29 4.27 -0.78
C GLY A 129 5.69 4.12 -0.19
N GLY A 130 6.72 4.50 -0.96
CA GLY A 130 8.13 4.40 -0.58
C GLY A 130 8.90 5.71 -0.70
N LEU A 131 8.22 6.83 -0.94
CA LEU A 131 8.84 8.15 -1.06
C LEU A 131 7.94 9.22 -0.46
N ASP A 132 8.53 10.06 0.36
CA ASP A 132 8.03 11.41 0.56
C ASP A 132 8.88 12.43 -0.20
N ARG A 133 8.45 13.67 -0.21
CA ARG A 133 9.14 14.75 -0.95
C ARG A 133 10.50 15.14 -0.33
N ALA A 134 10.81 14.69 0.87
CA ALA A 134 12.01 15.05 1.62
C ALA A 134 13.14 14.02 1.43
N GLN A 135 12.87 12.86 0.85
CA GLN A 135 13.86 11.79 0.73
C GLN A 135 14.75 11.97 -0.49
N SER A 136 16.04 12.05 -0.25
CA SER A 136 17.09 12.06 -1.27
C SER A 136 17.70 10.67 -1.54
N LEU A 137 17.06 9.58 -1.11
CA LEU A 137 17.54 8.24 -1.44
C LEU A 137 17.37 7.97 -2.94
N PRO A 138 18.44 7.64 -3.66
CA PRO A 138 18.36 7.33 -5.07
C PRO A 138 17.62 6.01 -5.27
N LEU A 139 16.40 6.08 -5.80
CA LEU A 139 15.56 4.95 -6.16
C LEU A 139 15.59 4.73 -7.68
N PRO A 140 15.30 3.51 -8.17
CA PRO A 140 15.11 3.28 -9.60
C PRO A 140 14.02 4.21 -10.16
N ALA A 141 14.25 4.78 -11.35
CA ALA A 141 13.42 5.85 -11.92
C ALA A 141 11.93 5.45 -12.06
N HIS A 142 11.64 4.23 -12.52
CA HIS A 142 10.26 3.73 -12.65
C HIS A 142 9.56 3.62 -11.28
N PHE A 143 10.29 3.22 -10.25
CA PHE A 143 9.74 3.14 -8.90
C PHE A 143 9.51 4.55 -8.34
N ALA A 144 10.51 5.42 -8.38
CA ALA A 144 10.40 6.81 -7.91
C ALA A 144 9.25 7.55 -8.57
N ALA A 145 9.10 7.42 -9.90
CA ALA A 145 8.00 8.03 -10.64
C ALA A 145 6.63 7.51 -10.17
N SER A 146 6.51 6.19 -9.98
CA SER A 146 5.26 5.59 -9.50
C SER A 146 4.91 6.04 -8.07
N GLN A 147 5.89 6.22 -7.19
CA GLN A 147 5.67 6.68 -5.82
C GLN A 147 5.28 8.18 -5.78
N GLY A 148 5.89 9.00 -6.63
CA GLY A 148 5.48 10.39 -6.82
C GLY A 148 4.03 10.50 -7.34
N ALA A 149 3.67 9.63 -8.28
CA ALA A 149 2.30 9.54 -8.80
C ALA A 149 1.28 9.15 -7.73
N LEU A 150 1.59 8.20 -6.82
CA LEU A 150 0.71 7.85 -5.69
C LEU A 150 0.45 9.05 -4.79
N SER A 151 1.48 9.83 -4.48
CA SER A 151 1.35 11.02 -3.65
C SER A 151 0.46 12.08 -4.30
N ALA A 152 0.66 12.33 -5.59
CA ALA A 152 -0.17 13.26 -6.36
C ALA A 152 -1.62 12.77 -6.48
N LEU A 153 -1.83 11.47 -6.75
CA LEU A 153 -3.13 10.84 -6.81
C LEU A 153 -3.90 11.02 -5.49
N ALA A 154 -3.27 10.71 -4.35
CA ALA A 154 -3.92 10.85 -3.04
C ALA A 154 -4.34 12.29 -2.77
N MET A 155 -3.50 13.27 -3.07
CA MET A 155 -3.82 14.69 -2.88
C MET A 155 -4.99 15.13 -3.76
N ALA A 156 -5.02 14.73 -5.03
CA ALA A 156 -6.10 15.10 -5.95
C ALA A 156 -7.44 14.44 -5.54
N VAL A 157 -7.42 13.12 -5.33
CA VAL A 157 -8.62 12.37 -4.94
C VAL A 157 -9.17 12.84 -3.59
N ALA A 158 -8.31 13.15 -2.62
CA ALA A 158 -8.71 13.61 -1.29
C ALA A 158 -9.59 14.88 -1.34
N HIS A 159 -9.32 15.81 -2.24
CA HIS A 159 -10.15 17.01 -2.44
C HIS A 159 -11.52 16.67 -3.02
N GLU A 160 -11.55 15.74 -3.96
CA GLU A 160 -12.77 15.36 -4.66
C GLU A 160 -13.71 14.55 -3.76
N VAL A 161 -13.19 13.60 -2.98
CA VAL A 161 -14.00 12.67 -2.19
C VAL A 161 -14.21 13.09 -0.74
N GLY A 162 -13.50 14.10 -0.26
CA GLY A 162 -13.60 14.58 1.14
C GLY A 162 -15.02 14.95 1.56
N PRO A 163 -15.83 15.65 0.73
CA PRO A 163 -17.22 15.94 1.05
C PRO A 163 -18.11 14.71 1.27
N HIS A 164 -17.67 13.54 0.85
CA HIS A 164 -18.40 12.27 0.99
C HIS A 164 -17.89 11.41 2.17
N ASP A 165 -17.19 12.00 3.15
CA ASP A 165 -16.59 11.29 4.31
C ASP A 165 -15.62 10.16 3.87
N ILE A 166 -14.94 10.36 2.75
CA ILE A 166 -13.89 9.45 2.26
C ILE A 166 -12.54 10.13 2.46
N ARG A 167 -11.63 9.49 3.19
CA ARG A 167 -10.28 9.98 3.42
C ARG A 167 -9.27 9.17 2.64
N VAL A 168 -8.33 9.85 1.98
CA VAL A 168 -7.27 9.22 1.19
C VAL A 168 -5.94 9.79 1.62
N ASN A 169 -5.04 8.93 2.07
CA ASN A 169 -3.71 9.32 2.52
C ASN A 169 -2.65 8.33 2.02
N VAL A 170 -1.39 8.75 2.00
CA VAL A 170 -0.23 7.91 1.71
C VAL A 170 0.57 7.70 2.99
N VAL A 171 1.01 6.48 3.24
CA VAL A 171 2.08 6.17 4.19
C VAL A 171 3.34 5.89 3.40
N ALA A 172 4.31 6.80 3.45
CA ALA A 172 5.59 6.70 2.75
C ALA A 172 6.62 6.01 3.65
N LEU A 173 7.02 4.81 3.25
CA LEU A 173 7.92 3.97 4.02
C LEU A 173 9.38 4.25 3.68
N GLY A 174 10.24 4.25 4.69
CA GLY A 174 11.67 4.04 4.52
C GLY A 174 12.01 2.59 4.17
N PRO A 175 13.30 2.28 3.96
CA PRO A 175 13.76 0.91 3.80
C PRO A 175 13.37 0.03 4.98
N LEU A 176 12.88 -1.17 4.65
CA LEU A 176 12.57 -2.23 5.62
C LEU A 176 13.66 -3.32 5.58
N ASP A 177 13.72 -4.12 6.62
CA ASP A 177 14.62 -5.29 6.73
C ASP A 177 14.30 -6.41 5.72
N SER A 178 13.15 -6.33 5.07
CA SER A 178 12.60 -7.36 4.19
C SER A 178 11.87 -6.77 2.98
N GLY A 179 11.40 -7.63 2.08
CA GLY A 179 10.61 -7.26 0.90
C GLY A 179 11.41 -6.51 -0.17
N ILE A 180 10.81 -5.50 -0.79
CA ILE A 180 11.40 -4.72 -1.90
C ILE A 180 12.78 -4.13 -1.50
N SER A 181 12.95 -3.77 -0.24
CA SER A 181 14.20 -3.18 0.26
C SER A 181 15.40 -4.13 0.21
N GLN A 182 15.20 -5.45 0.10
CA GLN A 182 16.29 -6.41 -0.08
C GLN A 182 17.02 -6.23 -1.42
N GLY A 183 16.35 -5.66 -2.43
CA GLY A 183 16.95 -5.31 -3.71
C GLY A 183 17.83 -4.05 -3.68
N LEU A 184 17.91 -3.35 -2.55
CA LEU A 184 18.80 -2.19 -2.40
C LEU A 184 20.26 -2.63 -2.34
N ALA A 185 21.13 -1.94 -3.10
CA ALA A 185 22.57 -2.15 -3.02
C ALA A 185 23.07 -1.97 -1.57
N ALA A 186 24.04 -2.79 -1.15
CA ALA A 186 24.59 -2.79 0.21
C ALA A 186 25.05 -1.40 0.66
N ARG A 187 25.67 -0.60 -0.25
CA ARG A 187 26.07 0.78 0.02
C ARG A 187 24.88 1.64 0.42
N ARG A 188 23.76 1.57 -0.34
CA ARG A 188 22.56 2.37 -0.07
C ARG A 188 21.92 2.01 1.26
N ARG A 189 21.93 0.72 1.62
CA ARG A 189 21.45 0.25 2.92
C ARG A 189 22.30 0.85 4.04
N LYS A 190 23.63 0.81 3.89
CA LYS A 190 24.57 1.40 4.86
C LYS A 190 24.42 2.92 4.97
N ASP A 191 24.22 3.61 3.84
CA ASP A 191 23.96 5.06 3.84
C ASP A 191 22.67 5.38 4.63
N TYR A 192 21.61 4.61 4.41
CA TYR A 192 20.37 4.75 5.18
C TYR A 192 20.60 4.54 6.68
N GLU A 193 21.28 3.46 7.07
CA GLU A 193 21.63 3.20 8.48
C GLU A 193 22.52 4.29 9.08
N THR A 194 23.33 4.95 8.26
CA THR A 194 24.21 6.02 8.71
C THR A 194 23.47 7.34 8.92
N PHE A 195 22.53 7.67 8.03
CA PHE A 195 21.90 9.00 8.01
C PHE A 195 20.50 9.03 8.63
N SER A 196 19.79 7.91 8.76
CA SER A 196 18.52 7.89 9.47
C SER A 196 18.71 8.09 10.97
N ALA A 197 17.77 8.77 11.61
CA ALA A 197 17.85 9.04 13.05
C ALA A 197 17.83 7.75 13.89
N LEU A 198 17.04 6.74 13.46
CA LEU A 198 16.96 5.45 14.15
C LEU A 198 18.08 4.47 13.80
N ARG A 199 18.94 4.79 12.83
CA ARG A 199 20.14 4.01 12.46
C ARG A 199 19.86 2.54 12.08
N ARG A 200 18.65 2.21 11.67
CA ARG A 200 18.25 0.86 11.25
C ARG A 200 17.09 0.89 10.28
N PRO A 201 16.92 -0.13 9.44
CA PRO A 201 15.67 -0.34 8.70
C PRO A 201 14.49 -0.52 9.67
N GLY A 202 13.29 -0.20 9.20
CA GLY A 202 12.05 -0.55 9.88
C GLY A 202 11.68 -2.02 9.69
N THR A 203 10.72 -2.52 10.48
CA THR A 203 10.10 -3.82 10.25
C THR A 203 8.71 -3.66 9.64
N ALA A 204 8.21 -4.71 8.99
CA ALA A 204 6.87 -4.71 8.44
C ALA A 204 5.79 -4.50 9.52
N GLU A 205 6.01 -5.04 10.72
CA GLU A 205 5.11 -4.92 11.86
C GLU A 205 5.05 -3.48 12.40
N GLU A 206 6.18 -2.77 12.44
CA GLU A 206 6.22 -1.37 12.86
C GLU A 206 5.38 -0.50 11.94
N VAL A 207 5.57 -0.64 10.62
CA VAL A 207 4.83 0.17 9.64
C VAL A 207 3.36 -0.23 9.55
N ALA A 208 3.02 -1.52 9.72
CA ALA A 208 1.65 -2.00 9.71
C ALA A 208 0.80 -1.37 10.82
N LYS A 209 1.36 -1.15 12.01
CA LYS A 209 0.67 -0.45 13.11
C LYS A 209 0.25 0.96 12.70
N THR A 210 1.15 1.71 12.07
CA THR A 210 0.85 3.08 11.60
C THR A 210 -0.20 3.07 10.48
N ILE A 211 -0.07 2.14 9.51
CA ILE A 211 -1.02 2.00 8.41
C ILE A 211 -2.42 1.69 8.93
N VAL A 212 -2.54 0.70 9.84
CA VAL A 212 -3.83 0.28 10.38
C VAL A 212 -4.41 1.33 11.32
N TRP A 213 -3.57 2.00 12.13
CA TRP A 213 -4.02 3.16 12.93
C TRP A 213 -4.60 4.26 12.03
N LEU A 214 -3.89 4.63 10.97
CA LEU A 214 -4.36 5.66 10.04
C LEU A 214 -5.69 5.26 9.37
N ALA A 215 -5.88 3.99 9.04
CA ALA A 215 -7.10 3.49 8.44
C ALA A 215 -8.28 3.38 9.42
N LEU A 216 -8.03 3.09 10.70
CA LEU A 216 -9.09 2.82 11.68
C LEU A 216 -9.47 4.02 12.54
N GLU A 217 -8.49 4.84 12.91
CA GLU A 217 -8.62 5.84 13.98
C GLU A 217 -8.49 7.28 13.48
N ASN A 218 -8.05 7.48 12.22
CA ASN A 218 -7.94 8.81 11.64
C ASN A 218 -9.31 9.47 11.48
N THR A 219 -9.39 10.74 11.89
CA THR A 219 -10.60 11.55 11.73
C THR A 219 -10.36 12.88 11.00
N PHE A 220 -9.10 13.32 10.87
CA PHE A 220 -8.80 14.66 10.38
C PHE A 220 -7.63 14.74 9.37
N ILE A 221 -6.85 13.68 9.20
CA ILE A 221 -5.76 13.64 8.22
C ILE A 221 -6.37 13.32 6.85
N GLN A 222 -6.17 14.20 5.86
CA GLN A 222 -6.73 14.09 4.53
C GLN A 222 -5.73 14.60 3.48
N GLY A 223 -5.49 13.81 2.43
CA GLY A 223 -4.62 14.16 1.31
C GLY A 223 -3.14 14.32 1.69
N LYS A 224 -2.68 13.61 2.73
CA LYS A 224 -1.31 13.75 3.25
C LYS A 224 -0.44 12.54 2.91
N VAL A 225 0.85 12.82 2.83
CA VAL A 225 1.90 11.80 2.80
C VAL A 225 2.56 11.79 4.18
N LEU A 226 2.36 10.69 4.90
CA LEU A 226 2.93 10.48 6.24
C LEU A 226 4.22 9.67 6.10
N SER A 227 5.33 10.26 6.49
CA SER A 227 6.64 9.60 6.46
C SER A 227 6.81 8.66 7.65
N VAL A 228 7.06 7.38 7.36
CA VAL A 228 7.40 6.34 8.34
C VAL A 228 8.73 5.72 7.91
N ASN A 229 9.81 6.46 8.14
CA ASN A 229 11.10 6.25 7.49
C ASN A 229 12.30 6.31 8.44
N GLY A 230 12.09 6.20 9.73
CA GLY A 230 13.18 6.22 10.71
C GLY A 230 13.90 7.56 10.83
N GLY A 231 13.33 8.65 10.30
CA GLY A 231 13.89 10.01 10.42
C GLY A 231 15.02 10.27 9.43
N ILE A 232 14.82 9.95 8.14
CA ILE A 232 15.71 10.32 7.05
C ILE A 232 15.15 11.53 6.31
#